data_564c8982c0983a5c7d1e6ea7a55e1630
#
_entry.id   564c8982c0983a5c7d1e6ea7a55e1630
#
_cell.length_a   1.000
_cell.length_b   1.000
_cell.length_c   1.000
_cell.angle_alpha   90.00
_cell.angle_beta   90.00
_cell.angle_gamma   90.00
#
_symmetry.space_group_name_H-M   'P 1'
#
loop_
_entity.id
_entity.type
_entity.pdbx_description
1 polymer ?
#
loop_
_entity_poly.entity_id
_entity_poly.type
_entity_poly.pdbx_seq_one_letter_code
_entity_poly.pdbx_strand_id
1 'polypeptide(L)'
;MNLKFVVYVKIETGRISRISIPHHNIDKAGISEDATMRIIHIFEDNIPEGCHDTRYFMDYHWYNSETESFDFIGLPPNRHSVWSSTDGWSWDAESLLQDIVVERNRFLFSSDWTQSLDAPLTEAKLQEWRDYRQALRDLPSTIGNVTSVSEVVWPT
;
A
#
# COMPACT_ATOMS: atom_id res chain seq x y z
N MET A 1 -27.79 -25.10 -4.08
CA MET A 1 -26.54 -24.28 -3.90
C MET A 1 -26.94 -22.98 -3.20
N ASN A 2 -26.45 -22.78 -2.00
CA ASN A 2 -26.66 -21.51 -1.28
C ASN A 2 -25.53 -20.56 -1.63
N LEU A 3 -25.85 -19.33 -2.06
CA LEU A 3 -24.88 -18.28 -2.32
C LEU A 3 -24.28 -17.80 -0.99
N LYS A 4 -22.96 -17.87 -0.86
CA LYS A 4 -22.23 -17.52 0.37
C LYS A 4 -21.62 -16.13 0.33
N PHE A 5 -20.92 -15.80 -0.77
CA PHE A 5 -20.27 -14.51 -0.95
C PHE A 5 -20.49 -13.97 -2.36
N VAL A 6 -20.48 -12.65 -2.48
CA VAL A 6 -20.38 -11.92 -3.74
C VAL A 6 -19.07 -11.17 -3.75
N VAL A 7 -18.19 -11.52 -4.70
CA VAL A 7 -16.85 -10.95 -4.83
C VAL A 7 -16.84 -10.00 -6.01
N TYR A 8 -16.35 -8.79 -5.79
CA TYR A 8 -16.18 -7.74 -6.80
C TYR A 8 -14.72 -7.60 -7.13
N VAL A 9 -14.37 -7.85 -8.37
CA VAL A 9 -13.00 -7.84 -8.88
C VAL A 9 -12.85 -6.75 -9.92
N LYS A 10 -11.82 -5.92 -9.80
CA LYS A 10 -11.48 -4.92 -10.83
C LYS A 10 -11.03 -5.63 -12.10
N ILE A 11 -11.70 -5.39 -13.24
CA ILE A 11 -11.39 -6.06 -14.51
C ILE A 11 -9.97 -5.72 -14.97
N GLU A 12 -9.57 -4.46 -14.84
CA GLU A 12 -8.27 -3.98 -15.29
C GLU A 12 -7.10 -4.65 -14.55
N THR A 13 -7.28 -4.92 -13.25
CA THR A 13 -6.17 -5.36 -12.39
C THR A 13 -6.37 -6.76 -11.79
N GLY A 14 -7.53 -7.40 -11.90
CA GLY A 14 -7.87 -8.66 -11.22
C GLY A 14 -7.95 -8.55 -9.69
N ARG A 15 -7.69 -7.37 -9.12
CA ARG A 15 -7.69 -7.15 -7.67
C ARG A 15 -9.08 -7.24 -7.10
N ILE A 16 -9.23 -7.96 -5.98
CA ILE A 16 -10.49 -8.02 -5.24
C ILE A 16 -10.73 -6.64 -4.60
N SER A 17 -11.84 -6.01 -4.98
CA SER A 17 -12.23 -4.68 -4.49
C SER A 17 -13.13 -4.76 -3.27
N ARG A 18 -14.03 -5.72 -3.26
CA ARG A 18 -15.02 -5.90 -2.18
C ARG A 18 -15.50 -7.34 -2.12
N ILE A 19 -15.83 -7.80 -0.92
CA ILE A 19 -16.56 -9.03 -0.68
C ILE A 19 -17.80 -8.66 0.14
N SER A 20 -18.95 -9.16 -0.26
CA SER A 20 -20.21 -8.96 0.48
C SER A 20 -20.90 -10.27 0.76
N ILE A 21 -21.59 -10.32 1.92
CA ILE A 21 -22.53 -11.39 2.24
C ILE A 21 -23.84 -11.06 1.51
N PRO A 22 -24.47 -12.03 0.84
CA PRO A 22 -25.72 -11.81 0.10
C PRO A 22 -26.84 -11.28 1.01
N HIS A 23 -27.50 -10.21 0.55
CA HIS A 23 -28.72 -9.66 1.12
C HIS A 23 -29.81 -9.64 0.03
N HIS A 24 -30.96 -9.02 0.29
CA HIS A 24 -32.11 -9.04 -0.61
C HIS A 24 -31.90 -8.48 -2.03
N ASN A 25 -30.93 -7.59 -2.21
CA ASN A 25 -30.54 -7.04 -3.52
C ASN A 25 -29.12 -7.50 -3.86
N ILE A 26 -29.01 -8.61 -4.57
CA ILE A 26 -27.72 -9.18 -4.98
C ILE A 26 -27.46 -8.79 -6.44
N ASP A 27 -26.30 -8.20 -6.71
CA ASP A 27 -25.85 -7.97 -8.08
C ASP A 27 -25.70 -9.31 -8.80
N LYS A 28 -26.13 -9.37 -10.06
CA LYS A 28 -25.98 -10.58 -10.87
C LYS A 28 -24.50 -10.87 -11.11
N ALA A 29 -24.15 -12.15 -11.13
CA ALA A 29 -22.81 -12.55 -11.55
C ALA A 29 -22.55 -12.09 -12.99
N GLY A 30 -21.34 -11.64 -13.27
CA GLY A 30 -20.92 -11.15 -14.57
C GLY A 30 -20.12 -9.86 -14.51
N ILE A 31 -20.33 -8.96 -15.44
CA ILE A 31 -19.67 -7.65 -15.52
C ILE A 31 -20.64 -6.58 -15.00
N SER A 32 -20.15 -5.64 -14.19
CA SER A 32 -20.92 -4.50 -13.72
C SER A 32 -21.42 -3.62 -14.87
N GLU A 33 -22.47 -2.83 -14.64
CA GLU A 33 -23.07 -1.96 -15.66
C GLU A 33 -22.07 -0.94 -16.23
N ASP A 34 -21.12 -0.47 -15.40
CA ASP A 34 -20.04 0.45 -15.81
C ASP A 34 -18.82 -0.26 -16.42
N ALA A 35 -18.88 -1.59 -16.59
CA ALA A 35 -17.81 -2.45 -17.11
C ALA A 35 -16.46 -2.35 -16.35
N THR A 36 -16.45 -1.87 -15.12
CA THR A 36 -15.21 -1.73 -14.31
C THR A 36 -14.96 -2.93 -13.40
N MET A 37 -16.02 -3.67 -13.05
CA MET A 37 -15.97 -4.79 -12.12
C MET A 37 -16.48 -6.08 -12.73
N ARG A 38 -15.83 -7.19 -12.40
CA ARG A 38 -16.39 -8.53 -12.56
C ARG A 38 -17.02 -8.94 -11.23
N ILE A 39 -18.26 -9.43 -11.28
CA ILE A 39 -19.03 -9.87 -10.11
C ILE A 39 -19.06 -11.40 -10.12
N ILE A 40 -18.52 -12.01 -9.07
CA ILE A 40 -18.36 -13.46 -8.95
C ILE A 40 -19.17 -13.94 -7.75
N HIS A 41 -20.02 -14.94 -8.00
CA HIS A 41 -20.79 -15.60 -6.97
C HIS A 41 -20.03 -16.82 -6.44
N ILE A 42 -19.78 -16.87 -5.14
CA ILE A 42 -19.18 -18.01 -4.45
C ILE A 42 -20.27 -18.71 -3.66
N PHE A 43 -20.48 -19.99 -3.97
CA PHE A 43 -21.46 -20.85 -3.32
C PHE A 43 -20.80 -21.67 -2.20
N GLU A 44 -21.59 -22.15 -1.23
CA GLU A 44 -21.10 -22.92 -0.07
C GLU A 44 -20.27 -24.15 -0.46
N ASP A 45 -20.55 -24.75 -1.60
CA ASP A 45 -19.86 -25.95 -2.07
C ASP A 45 -18.49 -25.66 -2.72
N ASN A 46 -18.20 -24.38 -3.00
CA ASN A 46 -16.99 -23.94 -3.74
C ASN A 46 -16.33 -22.71 -3.09
N ILE A 47 -16.23 -22.71 -1.77
CA ILE A 47 -15.56 -21.63 -1.06
C ILE A 47 -14.04 -21.76 -1.25
N PRO A 48 -13.35 -20.78 -1.86
CA PRO A 48 -11.90 -20.80 -1.97
C PRO A 48 -11.24 -20.85 -0.59
N GLU A 49 -10.08 -21.48 -0.52
CA GLU A 49 -9.28 -21.52 0.70
C GLU A 49 -8.99 -20.11 1.21
N GLY A 50 -9.13 -19.88 2.51
CA GLY A 50 -8.93 -18.56 3.13
C GLY A 50 -10.11 -17.59 3.06
N CYS A 51 -11.15 -17.87 2.25
CA CYS A 51 -12.32 -16.98 2.10
C CYS A 51 -13.20 -16.84 3.37
N HIS A 52 -12.91 -17.62 4.42
CA HIS A 52 -13.59 -17.50 5.72
C HIS A 52 -13.24 -16.19 6.44
N ASP A 53 -12.03 -15.67 6.23
CA ASP A 53 -11.63 -14.31 6.59
C ASP A 53 -11.63 -13.47 5.31
N THR A 54 -12.67 -12.66 5.13
CA THR A 54 -12.86 -11.86 3.92
C THR A 54 -11.74 -10.84 3.72
N ARG A 55 -11.17 -10.31 4.80
CA ARG A 55 -10.04 -9.36 4.72
C ARG A 55 -8.78 -10.07 4.28
N TYR A 56 -8.46 -11.19 4.92
CA TYR A 56 -7.34 -12.03 4.52
C TYR A 56 -7.46 -12.44 3.05
N PHE A 57 -8.66 -12.85 2.62
CA PHE A 57 -8.88 -13.25 1.24
C PHE A 57 -8.67 -12.08 0.26
N MET A 58 -9.17 -10.88 0.58
CA MET A 58 -8.96 -9.69 -0.24
C MET A 58 -7.50 -9.26 -0.36
N ASP A 59 -6.74 -9.41 0.73
CA ASP A 59 -5.36 -8.92 0.79
C ASP A 59 -4.36 -9.89 0.13
N TYR A 60 -4.68 -11.18 0.10
CA TYR A 60 -3.72 -12.23 -0.30
C TYR A 60 -4.14 -13.09 -1.48
N HIS A 61 -5.28 -12.79 -2.10
CA HIS A 61 -5.74 -13.51 -3.27
C HIS A 61 -5.98 -12.55 -4.44
N TRP A 62 -5.81 -13.12 -5.61
CA TRP A 62 -5.96 -12.47 -6.89
C TRP A 62 -6.91 -13.27 -7.76
N TYR A 63 -7.75 -12.61 -8.55
CA TYR A 63 -8.59 -13.30 -9.53
C TYR A 63 -7.87 -13.40 -10.87
N ASN A 64 -7.57 -14.62 -11.26
CA ASN A 64 -7.02 -14.94 -12.55
C ASN A 64 -8.18 -15.10 -13.57
N SER A 65 -8.25 -14.18 -14.54
CA SER A 65 -9.32 -14.16 -15.54
C SER A 65 -9.17 -15.25 -16.61
N GLU A 66 -7.98 -15.83 -16.78
CA GLU A 66 -7.71 -16.90 -17.73
C GLU A 66 -8.17 -18.25 -17.20
N THR A 67 -7.92 -18.50 -15.92
CA THR A 67 -8.31 -19.76 -15.25
C THR A 67 -9.66 -19.65 -14.54
N GLU A 68 -10.23 -18.45 -14.47
CA GLU A 68 -11.45 -18.14 -13.73
C GLU A 68 -11.41 -18.57 -12.25
N SER A 69 -10.21 -18.52 -11.65
CA SER A 69 -9.95 -18.94 -10.27
C SER A 69 -9.33 -17.81 -9.42
N PHE A 70 -9.32 -18.02 -8.09
CA PHE A 70 -8.62 -17.16 -7.16
C PHE A 70 -7.29 -17.81 -6.78
N ASP A 71 -6.20 -17.16 -7.15
CA ASP A 71 -4.85 -17.61 -6.86
C ASP A 71 -4.34 -16.95 -5.58
N PHE A 72 -3.71 -17.74 -4.69
CA PHE A 72 -3.03 -17.21 -3.51
C PHE A 72 -1.70 -16.57 -3.92
N ILE A 73 -1.54 -15.28 -3.67
CA ILE A 73 -0.37 -14.50 -4.09
C ILE A 73 0.72 -14.38 -3.01
N GLY A 74 0.49 -14.99 -1.85
CA GLY A 74 1.40 -14.91 -0.69
C GLY A 74 1.26 -13.60 0.08
N LEU A 75 2.03 -13.51 1.15
CA LEU A 75 2.07 -12.29 1.98
C LEU A 75 2.91 -11.21 1.27
N PRO A 76 2.50 -9.93 1.34
CA PRO A 76 3.33 -8.84 0.85
C PRO A 76 4.67 -8.84 1.60
N PRO A 77 5.82 -8.73 0.91
CA PRO A 77 7.13 -8.68 1.54
C PRO A 77 7.24 -7.54 2.58
N ASN A 78 6.55 -6.45 2.35
CA ASN A 78 6.39 -5.35 3.29
C ASN A 78 5.17 -4.49 2.94
N ARG A 79 4.91 -3.44 3.75
CA ARG A 79 3.73 -2.55 3.60
C ARG A 79 3.70 -1.71 2.32
N HIS A 80 4.83 -1.57 1.62
CA HIS A 80 4.96 -0.83 0.36
C HIS A 80 4.98 -1.76 -0.85
N SER A 81 4.68 -3.04 -0.66
CA SER A 81 4.60 -3.98 -1.76
C SER A 81 3.26 -3.91 -2.45
N VAL A 82 3.28 -3.91 -3.76
CA VAL A 82 2.11 -4.01 -4.63
C VAL A 82 2.22 -5.25 -5.50
N TRP A 83 1.10 -5.89 -5.74
CA TRP A 83 1.03 -7.06 -6.60
C TRP A 83 0.52 -6.70 -7.99
N SER A 84 1.12 -7.28 -9.02
CA SER A 84 0.58 -7.31 -10.38
C SER A 84 0.61 -8.73 -10.94
N SER A 85 -0.30 -9.03 -11.89
CA SER A 85 -0.35 -10.34 -12.54
C SER A 85 0.84 -10.59 -13.47
N THR A 86 1.52 -9.55 -13.93
CA THR A 86 2.66 -9.64 -14.85
C THR A 86 4.00 -9.78 -14.12
N ASP A 87 4.18 -9.02 -13.04
CA ASP A 87 5.48 -8.86 -12.38
C ASP A 87 5.54 -9.49 -10.99
N GLY A 88 4.38 -9.96 -10.47
CA GLY A 88 4.28 -10.43 -9.10
C GLY A 88 4.36 -9.28 -8.09
N TRP A 89 5.00 -9.52 -6.94
CA TRP A 89 5.25 -8.50 -5.94
C TRP A 89 6.31 -7.51 -6.41
N SER A 90 5.98 -6.23 -6.42
CA SER A 90 6.87 -5.11 -6.74
C SER A 90 6.80 -4.03 -5.66
N TRP A 91 7.64 -3.00 -5.78
CA TRP A 91 7.71 -1.89 -4.84
C TRP A 91 6.82 -0.74 -5.27
N ASP A 92 6.02 -0.22 -4.36
CA ASP A 92 5.41 1.10 -4.48
C ASP A 92 6.41 2.15 -3.97
N ALA A 93 7.27 2.60 -4.87
CA ALA A 93 8.29 3.59 -4.56
C ALA A 93 7.69 4.93 -4.10
N GLU A 94 6.51 5.30 -4.60
CA GLU A 94 5.84 6.54 -4.20
C GLU A 94 5.33 6.45 -2.76
N SER A 95 4.70 5.34 -2.38
CA SER A 95 4.26 5.08 -1.00
C SER A 95 5.43 5.08 -0.03
N LEU A 96 6.56 4.45 -0.38
CA LEU A 96 7.77 4.47 0.43
C LEU A 96 8.33 5.89 0.57
N LEU A 97 8.39 6.65 -0.52
CA LEU A 97 8.87 8.04 -0.50
C LEU A 97 7.99 8.92 0.39
N GLN A 98 6.68 8.74 0.40
CA GLN A 98 5.77 9.47 1.29
C GLN A 98 6.10 9.22 2.76
N ASP A 99 6.36 7.98 3.16
CA ASP A 99 6.75 7.66 4.52
C ASP A 99 8.10 8.26 4.91
N ILE A 100 9.08 8.26 4.00
CA ILE A 100 10.37 8.92 4.20
C ILE A 100 10.17 10.43 4.38
N VAL A 101 9.31 11.05 3.58
CA VAL A 101 8.97 12.49 3.72
C VAL A 101 8.30 12.78 5.06
N VAL A 102 7.41 11.92 5.53
CA VAL A 102 6.77 12.08 6.85
C VAL A 102 7.82 12.04 7.96
N GLU A 103 8.71 11.06 7.96
CA GLU A 103 9.77 10.94 8.99
C GLU A 103 10.78 12.10 8.89
N ARG A 104 11.19 12.51 7.68
CA ARG A 104 12.01 13.69 7.43
C ARG A 104 11.36 14.95 8.04
N ASN A 105 10.07 15.16 7.83
CA ASN A 105 9.35 16.32 8.36
C ASN A 105 9.34 16.32 9.88
N ARG A 106 9.29 15.13 10.53
CA ARG A 106 9.39 14.99 11.98
C ARG A 106 10.76 15.50 12.49
N PHE A 107 11.86 15.17 11.82
CA PHE A 107 13.19 15.67 12.17
C PHE A 107 13.32 17.18 11.93
N LEU A 108 12.76 17.71 10.83
CA LEU A 108 12.73 19.15 10.58
C LEU A 108 11.94 19.88 11.68
N PHE A 109 10.75 19.39 12.05
CA PHE A 109 9.95 19.97 13.10
C PHE A 109 10.66 19.94 14.47
N SER A 110 11.29 18.84 14.84
CA SER A 110 12.02 18.71 16.10
C SER A 110 13.23 19.66 16.21
N SER A 111 13.73 20.15 15.08
CA SER A 111 14.85 21.08 15.00
C SER A 111 14.43 22.54 14.69
N ASP A 112 13.15 22.86 14.59
CA ASP A 112 12.67 24.21 14.22
C ASP A 112 13.07 25.29 15.25
N TRP A 113 13.15 24.90 16.54
CA TRP A 113 13.61 25.81 17.60
C TRP A 113 15.01 26.39 17.35
N THR A 114 15.88 25.67 16.64
CA THR A 114 17.25 26.13 16.31
C THR A 114 17.25 27.30 15.34
N GLN A 115 16.12 27.60 14.69
CA GLN A 115 15.97 28.66 13.72
C GLN A 115 15.41 29.97 14.34
N SER A 116 15.10 29.94 15.66
CA SER A 116 14.67 31.15 16.37
C SER A 116 15.82 32.13 16.53
N LEU A 117 15.52 33.44 16.47
CA LEU A 117 16.52 34.50 16.64
C LEU A 117 17.15 34.52 18.04
N ASP A 118 16.45 34.00 19.02
CA ASP A 118 16.83 33.88 20.43
C ASP A 118 17.31 32.48 20.82
N ALA A 119 17.56 31.61 19.85
CA ALA A 119 18.07 30.27 20.14
C ALA A 119 19.44 30.39 20.88
N PRO A 120 19.61 29.73 22.03
CA PRO A 120 20.82 29.84 22.86
C PRO A 120 21.98 29.03 22.27
N LEU A 121 22.32 29.27 21.02
CA LEU A 121 23.34 28.53 20.26
C LEU A 121 24.47 29.48 19.82
N THR A 122 25.68 28.92 19.74
CA THR A 122 26.80 29.63 19.09
C THR A 122 26.61 29.65 17.57
N GLU A 123 27.23 30.59 16.87
CA GLU A 123 27.16 30.67 15.41
C GLU A 123 27.65 29.36 14.74
N ALA A 124 28.66 28.72 15.28
CA ALA A 124 29.13 27.42 14.79
C ALA A 124 28.04 26.35 14.88
N LYS A 125 27.32 26.28 16.02
CA LYS A 125 26.22 25.34 16.21
C LYS A 125 25.00 25.69 15.34
N LEU A 126 24.72 26.98 15.12
CA LEU A 126 23.68 27.40 14.18
C LEU A 126 23.99 26.93 12.75
N GLN A 127 25.26 27.00 12.34
CA GLN A 127 25.67 26.54 11.02
C GLN A 127 25.50 25.00 10.90
N GLU A 128 25.97 24.24 11.91
CA GLU A 128 25.78 22.78 11.94
C GLU A 128 24.27 22.40 11.80
N TRP A 129 23.37 23.10 12.51
CA TRP A 129 21.92 22.87 12.38
C TRP A 129 21.37 23.27 11.01
N ARG A 130 21.87 24.32 10.39
CA ARG A 130 21.48 24.70 9.03
C ARG A 130 21.89 23.63 8.03
N ASP A 131 23.11 23.12 8.13
CA ASP A 131 23.63 22.06 7.26
C ASP A 131 22.85 20.75 7.44
N TYR A 132 22.60 20.33 8.69
CA TYR A 132 21.76 19.19 9.00
C TYR A 132 20.36 19.30 8.39
N ARG A 133 19.69 20.44 8.56
CA ARG A 133 18.36 20.70 8.04
C ARG A 133 18.34 20.76 6.51
N GLN A 134 19.42 21.26 5.92
CA GLN A 134 19.55 21.23 4.46
C GLN A 134 19.71 19.80 3.95
N ALA A 135 20.56 19.00 4.58
CA ALA A 135 20.72 17.59 4.24
C ALA A 135 19.38 16.82 4.35
N LEU A 136 18.57 17.10 5.38
CA LEU A 136 17.20 16.54 5.48
C LEU A 136 16.30 16.95 4.31
N ARG A 137 16.36 18.21 3.85
CA ARG A 137 15.53 18.65 2.70
C ARG A 137 15.95 17.97 1.41
N ASP A 138 17.24 17.73 1.24
CA ASP A 138 17.80 17.14 0.02
C ASP A 138 17.64 15.61 -0.01
N LEU A 139 17.42 14.98 1.17
CA LEU A 139 17.34 13.53 1.34
C LEU A 139 16.41 12.84 0.33
N PRO A 140 15.14 13.28 0.09
CA PRO A 140 14.25 12.59 -0.83
C PRO A 140 14.77 12.46 -2.26
N SER A 141 15.68 13.33 -2.67
CA SER A 141 16.31 13.29 -4.00
C SER A 141 17.60 12.48 -4.05
N THR A 142 18.13 12.05 -2.91
CA THR A 142 19.45 11.41 -2.78
C THR A 142 19.44 10.00 -2.20
N ILE A 143 18.27 9.52 -1.73
CA ILE A 143 18.16 8.22 -1.02
C ILE A 143 18.47 6.99 -1.88
N GLY A 144 18.54 7.12 -3.21
CA GLY A 144 18.81 5.97 -4.09
C GLY A 144 17.71 4.90 -4.06
N ASN A 145 18.10 3.64 -4.26
CA ASN A 145 17.20 2.51 -4.33
C ASN A 145 17.01 1.84 -2.96
N VAL A 146 16.34 2.52 -2.03
CA VAL A 146 15.95 1.89 -0.75
C VAL A 146 14.60 1.17 -0.90
N THR A 147 14.41 0.11 -0.11
CA THR A 147 13.21 -0.73 -0.12
C THR A 147 12.40 -0.59 1.17
N SER A 148 12.96 0.09 2.17
CA SER A 148 12.28 0.39 3.44
C SER A 148 12.83 1.67 4.06
N VAL A 149 12.02 2.29 4.94
CA VAL A 149 12.45 3.48 5.72
C VAL A 149 13.65 3.18 6.62
N SER A 150 13.81 1.92 7.07
CA SER A 150 14.92 1.50 7.94
C SER A 150 16.28 1.46 7.23
N GLU A 151 16.30 1.43 5.91
CA GLU A 151 17.53 1.47 5.10
C GLU A 151 18.01 2.89 4.82
N VAL A 152 17.18 3.89 5.14
CA VAL A 152 17.52 5.30 4.91
C VAL A 152 18.63 5.73 5.88
N VAL A 153 19.74 6.22 5.34
CA VAL A 153 20.79 6.84 6.13
C VAL A 153 20.41 8.28 6.42
N TRP A 154 19.96 8.53 7.64
CA TRP A 154 19.53 9.84 8.08
C TRP A 154 20.73 10.73 8.38
N PRO A 155 20.69 12.03 8.03
CA PRO A 155 21.68 13.01 8.46
C PRO A 155 21.81 13.04 9.99
N THR A 156 23.02 13.30 10.50
CA THR A 156 23.34 13.34 11.94
C THR A 156 24.01 14.66 12.31
#